data_8cfa5be4fc1389338d807b418b9c3d0a
#
_entry.id   8cfa5be4fc1389338d807b418b9c3d0a
#
_cell.length_a   1.000
_cell.length_b   1.000
_cell.length_c   1.000
_cell.angle_alpha   90.00
_cell.angle_beta   90.00
_cell.angle_gamma   90.00
#
_symmetry.space_group_name_H-M   'P 1'
#
loop_
_entity.id
_entity.type
_entity.pdbx_description
1 polymer ?
#
loop_
_entity_poly.entity_id
_entity_poly.type
_entity_poly.pdbx_seq_one_letter_code
_entity_poly.pdbx_strand_id
1 'polypeptide(L)'
;NDLYGTDMTFGFHSALAMATTVLDNIHTTAASHGRVFIVEVMGHKVGWLTLYAGISSGADIILIPEIPYDIRIVTGAINERTLQGKKYSILAVAEGAISKDTAKLGKKEQKEKLKNRKYPSVAYEVGAQISELTGQEVRVTVPGHMQRGGTPTPFDRILSTRIGAKAMQLYKDKEFGRMVAVLGDEITSIPLSETAGRLKTVDPK
;
A
#
# COMPACT_ATOMS: atom_id res chain seq x y z
N ASN A 1 -5.40 -7.19 -0.73
CA ASN A 1 -4.77 -6.67 -1.93
C ASN A 1 -3.74 -7.63 -2.59
N ASP A 2 -3.34 -8.68 -1.90
CA ASP A 2 -2.27 -9.60 -2.34
C ASP A 2 -2.77 -10.97 -2.79
N LEU A 3 -4.07 -11.22 -2.81
CA LEU A 3 -4.65 -12.52 -3.13
C LEU A 3 -4.54 -12.82 -4.62
N TYR A 4 -3.73 -13.82 -4.96
CA TYR A 4 -3.53 -14.26 -6.34
C TYR A 4 -4.75 -14.99 -6.90
N GLY A 5 -5.01 -14.82 -8.21
CA GLY A 5 -6.05 -15.52 -8.92
C GLY A 5 -7.44 -14.87 -8.84
N THR A 6 -7.51 -13.65 -8.37
CA THR A 6 -8.73 -12.84 -8.43
C THR A 6 -8.39 -11.39 -8.76
N ASP A 7 -9.23 -10.73 -9.55
CA ASP A 7 -9.05 -9.32 -9.90
C ASP A 7 -9.44 -8.41 -8.75
N MET A 8 -10.45 -8.78 -7.98
CA MET A 8 -11.00 -7.98 -6.89
C MET A 8 -11.13 -8.80 -5.61
N THR A 9 -10.92 -8.14 -4.47
CA THR A 9 -11.12 -8.70 -3.13
C THR A 9 -12.00 -7.76 -2.32
N PHE A 10 -12.95 -8.30 -1.56
CA PHE A 10 -13.77 -7.49 -0.65
C PHE A 10 -12.91 -6.89 0.47
N GLY A 11 -13.25 -5.66 0.87
CA GLY A 11 -12.50 -4.89 1.88
C GLY A 11 -11.40 -4.00 1.29
N PHE A 12 -10.92 -4.27 0.07
CA PHE A 12 -9.89 -3.46 -0.57
C PHE A 12 -10.36 -2.01 -0.81
N HIS A 13 -11.54 -1.82 -1.39
CA HIS A 13 -12.07 -0.49 -1.67
C HIS A 13 -12.42 0.30 -0.40
N SER A 14 -12.83 -0.39 0.67
CA SER A 14 -13.08 0.23 1.97
C SER A 14 -11.77 0.71 2.62
N ALA A 15 -10.73 -0.12 2.57
CA ALA A 15 -9.40 0.27 3.04
C ALA A 15 -8.80 1.40 2.19
N LEU A 16 -9.01 1.35 0.87
CA LEU A 16 -8.58 2.40 -0.05
C LEU A 16 -9.25 3.74 0.26
N ALA A 17 -10.57 3.75 0.47
CA ALA A 17 -11.31 4.96 0.83
C ALA A 17 -10.77 5.57 2.15
N MET A 18 -10.48 4.73 3.14
CA MET A 18 -9.91 5.19 4.41
C MET A 18 -8.50 5.75 4.22
N ALA A 19 -7.63 5.06 3.48
CA ALA A 19 -6.26 5.53 3.23
C ALA A 19 -6.25 6.84 2.43
N THR A 20 -7.12 6.97 1.43
CA THR A 20 -7.29 8.21 0.64
C THR A 20 -7.76 9.36 1.54
N THR A 21 -8.76 9.13 2.40
CA THR A 21 -9.22 10.14 3.36
C THR A 21 -8.11 10.65 4.27
N VAL A 22 -7.23 9.76 4.75
CA VAL A 22 -6.09 10.17 5.57
C VAL A 22 -5.13 11.06 4.76
N LEU A 23 -4.80 10.67 3.53
CA LEU A 23 -3.93 11.45 2.66
C LEU A 23 -4.53 12.83 2.33
N ASP A 24 -5.83 12.90 2.02
CA ASP A 24 -6.55 14.14 1.75
C ASP A 24 -6.52 15.09 2.96
N ASN A 25 -6.72 14.56 4.17
CA ASN A 25 -6.60 15.33 5.40
C ASN A 25 -5.17 15.89 5.59
N ILE A 26 -4.15 15.13 5.19
CA ILE A 26 -2.76 15.60 5.22
C ILE A 26 -2.53 16.69 4.19
N HIS A 27 -3.12 16.64 2.99
CA HIS A 27 -3.02 17.69 1.99
C HIS A 27 -3.50 19.04 2.53
N THR A 28 -4.62 19.08 3.23
CA THR A 28 -5.15 20.33 3.80
C THR A 28 -4.25 20.90 4.89
N THR A 29 -3.66 20.05 5.71
CA THR A 29 -2.70 20.45 6.76
C THR A 29 -1.33 20.82 6.18
N ALA A 30 -0.84 20.09 5.18
CA ALA A 30 0.48 20.28 4.59
C ALA A 30 0.64 21.68 3.95
N ALA A 31 -0.42 22.17 3.32
CA ALA A 31 -0.43 23.48 2.67
C ALA A 31 -0.08 24.64 3.64
N SER A 32 -0.37 24.48 4.93
CA SER A 32 -0.14 25.51 5.96
C SER A 32 1.27 25.50 6.55
N HIS A 33 2.03 24.41 6.41
CA HIS A 33 3.23 24.17 7.23
C HIS A 33 4.56 24.09 6.44
N GLY A 34 4.52 23.91 5.12
CA GLY A 34 5.75 23.89 4.30
C GLY A 34 6.73 22.77 4.66
N ARG A 35 6.21 21.54 4.87
CA ARG A 35 6.98 20.39 5.36
C ARG A 35 6.83 19.18 4.42
N VAL A 36 7.65 18.16 4.67
CA VAL A 36 7.47 16.85 4.06
C VAL A 36 6.57 15.99 4.95
N PHE A 37 5.53 15.44 4.39
CA PHE A 37 4.60 14.53 5.08
C PHE A 37 4.70 13.13 4.49
N ILE A 38 4.75 12.14 5.36
CA ILE A 38 4.78 10.73 4.98
C ILE A 38 3.57 10.05 5.62
N VAL A 39 2.78 9.36 4.79
CA VAL A 39 1.69 8.50 5.27
C VAL A 39 2.06 7.06 4.98
N GLU A 40 2.16 6.24 6.05
CA GLU A 40 2.41 4.80 5.91
C GLU A 40 1.10 4.06 5.68
N VAL A 41 1.03 3.35 4.56
CA VAL A 41 -0.16 2.61 4.15
C VAL A 41 0.09 1.11 4.30
N MET A 42 -0.89 0.38 4.85
CA MET A 42 -0.85 -1.07 4.98
C MET A 42 -0.80 -1.77 3.61
N GLY A 43 -0.41 -3.02 3.58
CA GLY A 43 -0.37 -3.84 2.36
C GLY A 43 0.56 -5.03 2.46
N HIS A 44 1.23 -5.20 3.60
CA HIS A 44 2.17 -6.27 3.88
C HIS A 44 3.30 -6.33 2.83
N LYS A 45 3.27 -7.28 1.91
CA LYS A 45 4.33 -7.50 0.89
C LYS A 45 4.02 -6.91 -0.48
N VAL A 46 2.85 -6.33 -0.66
CA VAL A 46 2.42 -5.78 -1.96
C VAL A 46 1.94 -4.34 -1.82
N GLY A 47 2.16 -3.55 -2.85
CA GLY A 47 1.95 -2.12 -2.86
C GLY A 47 0.60 -1.64 -3.41
N TRP A 48 -0.32 -2.52 -3.76
CA TRP A 48 -1.58 -2.13 -4.41
C TRP A 48 -2.36 -1.05 -3.64
N LEU A 49 -2.53 -1.22 -2.33
CA LEU A 49 -3.29 -0.26 -1.54
C LEU A 49 -2.59 1.11 -1.51
N THR A 50 -1.28 1.12 -1.33
CA THR A 50 -0.47 2.34 -1.31
C THR A 50 -0.46 3.03 -2.68
N LEU A 51 -0.33 2.26 -3.76
CA LEU A 51 -0.34 2.79 -5.12
C LEU A 51 -1.66 3.48 -5.43
N TYR A 52 -2.78 2.79 -5.19
CA TYR A 52 -4.10 3.34 -5.47
C TYR A 52 -4.43 4.54 -4.55
N ALA A 53 -4.11 4.45 -3.25
CA ALA A 53 -4.32 5.56 -2.33
C ALA A 53 -3.47 6.78 -2.71
N GLY A 54 -2.20 6.58 -3.06
CA GLY A 54 -1.32 7.65 -3.49
C GLY A 54 -1.76 8.32 -4.78
N ILE A 55 -2.19 7.54 -5.79
CA ILE A 55 -2.71 8.08 -7.05
C ILE A 55 -4.02 8.84 -6.80
N SER A 56 -4.97 8.25 -6.06
CA SER A 56 -6.29 8.84 -5.86
C SER A 56 -6.25 10.13 -5.03
N SER A 57 -5.28 10.26 -4.13
CA SER A 57 -5.09 11.47 -3.32
C SER A 57 -4.11 12.49 -3.93
N GLY A 58 -3.45 12.15 -5.04
CA GLY A 58 -2.43 13.01 -5.64
C GLY A 58 -1.15 13.13 -4.81
N ALA A 59 -0.73 12.05 -4.12
CA ALA A 59 0.56 12.02 -3.44
C ALA A 59 1.71 12.27 -4.44
N ASP A 60 2.69 13.06 -4.02
CA ASP A 60 3.80 13.48 -4.88
C ASP A 60 4.81 12.36 -5.16
N ILE A 61 4.97 11.44 -4.20
CA ILE A 61 5.87 10.29 -4.29
C ILE A 61 5.16 9.08 -3.68
N ILE A 62 5.26 7.94 -4.36
CA ILE A 62 4.69 6.67 -3.90
C ILE A 62 5.80 5.63 -3.82
N LEU A 63 5.98 5.02 -2.65
CA LEU A 63 6.99 3.98 -2.42
C LEU A 63 6.29 2.64 -2.14
N ILE A 64 6.53 1.64 -2.98
CA ILE A 64 5.93 0.31 -2.90
C ILE A 64 6.99 -0.78 -2.84
N PRO A 65 6.69 -1.97 -2.28
CA PRO A 65 7.66 -3.06 -2.15
C PRO A 65 8.23 -3.55 -3.46
N GLU A 66 7.42 -3.54 -4.53
CA GLU A 66 7.76 -4.05 -5.85
C GLU A 66 8.81 -3.20 -6.55
N ILE A 67 8.94 -1.93 -6.17
CA ILE A 67 9.94 -1.00 -6.71
C ILE A 67 10.83 -0.52 -5.56
N PRO A 68 11.98 -1.19 -5.28
CA PRO A 68 12.89 -0.79 -4.23
C PRO A 68 13.37 0.66 -4.41
N TYR A 69 13.16 1.48 -3.39
CA TYR A 69 13.46 2.90 -3.47
C TYR A 69 14.97 3.22 -3.31
N ASP A 70 15.38 4.29 -3.96
CA ASP A 70 16.66 4.95 -3.73
C ASP A 70 16.40 6.29 -3.05
N ILE A 71 16.88 6.43 -1.82
CA ILE A 71 16.62 7.64 -1.03
C ILE A 71 17.15 8.92 -1.69
N ARG A 72 18.22 8.81 -2.50
CA ARG A 72 18.78 9.96 -3.22
C ARG A 72 17.85 10.43 -4.34
N ILE A 73 17.16 9.52 -4.99
CA ILE A 73 16.14 9.86 -6.00
C ILE A 73 14.95 10.51 -5.32
N VAL A 74 14.50 9.97 -4.19
CA VAL A 74 13.39 10.53 -3.40
C VAL A 74 13.71 11.96 -2.95
N THR A 75 14.87 12.16 -2.35
CA THR A 75 15.30 13.50 -1.89
C THR A 75 15.56 14.46 -3.05
N GLY A 76 16.06 13.97 -4.17
CA GLY A 76 16.21 14.74 -5.40
C GLY A 76 14.87 15.29 -5.90
N ALA A 77 13.84 14.44 -5.95
CA ALA A 77 12.49 14.83 -6.34
C ALA A 77 11.88 15.87 -5.38
N ILE A 78 12.08 15.72 -4.06
CA ILE A 78 11.63 16.68 -3.06
C ILE A 78 12.32 18.04 -3.26
N ASN A 79 13.63 18.05 -3.47
CA ASN A 79 14.40 19.27 -3.68
C ASN A 79 13.99 19.98 -4.99
N GLU A 80 13.79 19.24 -6.06
CA GLU A 80 13.30 19.79 -7.34
C GLU A 80 11.95 20.48 -7.17
N ARG A 81 11.01 19.84 -6.46
CA ARG A 81 9.70 20.43 -6.14
C ARG A 81 9.84 21.73 -5.35
N THR A 82 10.74 21.75 -4.37
CA THR A 82 11.03 22.96 -3.57
C THR A 82 11.58 24.08 -4.46
N LEU A 83 12.49 23.79 -5.39
CA LEU A 83 13.02 24.74 -6.36
C LEU A 83 11.93 25.28 -7.30
N GLN A 84 10.92 24.45 -7.62
CA GLN A 84 9.74 24.86 -8.39
C GLN A 84 8.72 25.68 -7.58
N GLY A 85 9.02 26.01 -6.32
CA GLY A 85 8.15 26.81 -5.46
C GLY A 85 7.05 26.01 -4.74
N LYS A 86 7.09 24.68 -4.81
CA LYS A 86 6.16 23.83 -4.04
C LYS A 86 6.57 23.85 -2.57
N LYS A 87 5.66 24.28 -1.70
CA LYS A 87 5.94 24.49 -0.28
C LYS A 87 5.99 23.18 0.54
N TYR A 88 5.38 22.09 0.06
CA TYR A 88 5.32 20.81 0.76
C TYR A 88 5.40 19.64 -0.22
N SER A 89 5.69 18.47 0.32
CA SER A 89 5.62 17.20 -0.42
C SER A 89 4.93 16.14 0.43
N ILE A 90 4.09 15.33 -0.21
CA ILE A 90 3.37 14.23 0.43
C ILE A 90 3.84 12.91 -0.18
N LEU A 91 4.27 12.00 0.69
CA LEU A 91 4.70 10.65 0.32
C LEU A 91 3.70 9.62 0.84
N ALA A 92 3.21 8.75 -0.04
CA ALA A 92 2.52 7.52 0.34
C ALA A 92 3.56 6.38 0.36
N VAL A 93 3.76 5.76 1.52
CA VAL A 93 4.80 4.74 1.71
C VAL A 93 4.15 3.44 2.16
N ALA A 94 4.32 2.36 1.40
CA ALA A 94 3.85 1.05 1.83
C ALA A 94 4.65 0.54 3.02
N GLU A 95 4.00 -0.08 3.99
CA GLU A 95 4.67 -0.68 5.17
C GLU A 95 5.74 -1.71 4.81
N GLY A 96 5.60 -2.33 3.63
CA GLY A 96 6.55 -3.29 3.07
C GLY A 96 7.61 -2.71 2.13
N ALA A 97 7.64 -1.39 1.92
CA ALA A 97 8.64 -0.76 1.05
C ALA A 97 10.07 -1.01 1.57
N ILE A 98 10.99 -1.27 0.66
CA ILE A 98 12.40 -1.53 0.97
C ILE A 98 13.32 -0.68 0.12
N SER A 99 14.48 -0.32 0.66
CA SER A 99 15.52 0.38 -0.10
C SER A 99 16.21 -0.55 -1.11
N LYS A 100 16.79 0.03 -2.18
CA LYS A 100 17.62 -0.72 -3.14
C LYS A 100 18.74 -1.50 -2.46
N ASP A 101 19.34 -0.96 -1.40
CA ASP A 101 20.41 -1.65 -0.69
C ASP A 101 19.88 -2.84 0.11
N THR A 102 18.69 -2.72 0.69
CA THR A 102 18.04 -3.86 1.34
C THR A 102 17.63 -4.92 0.33
N ALA A 103 17.16 -4.52 -0.85
CA ALA A 103 16.74 -5.45 -1.90
C ALA A 103 17.88 -6.31 -2.46
N LYS A 104 19.13 -5.83 -2.40
CA LYS A 104 20.34 -6.58 -2.80
C LYS A 104 20.72 -7.71 -1.82
N LEU A 105 20.24 -7.65 -0.58
CA LEU A 105 20.54 -8.65 0.45
C LEU A 105 19.81 -9.97 0.18
N GLY A 106 20.35 -11.08 0.66
CA GLY A 106 19.67 -12.37 0.65
C GLY A 106 18.38 -12.35 1.51
N LYS A 107 17.41 -13.20 1.19
CA LYS A 107 16.11 -13.23 1.92
C LYS A 107 16.25 -13.35 3.44
N LYS A 108 17.24 -14.09 3.92
CA LYS A 108 17.50 -14.25 5.37
C LYS A 108 17.99 -12.95 5.99
N GLU A 109 18.95 -12.30 5.34
CA GLU A 109 19.53 -11.02 5.79
C GLU A 109 18.51 -9.88 5.72
N GLN A 110 17.68 -9.84 4.66
CA GLN A 110 16.56 -8.89 4.59
C GLN A 110 15.63 -9.03 5.79
N LYS A 111 15.23 -10.27 6.10
CA LYS A 111 14.35 -10.56 7.24
C LYS A 111 14.98 -10.15 8.57
N GLU A 112 16.26 -10.41 8.74
CA GLU A 112 17.01 -10.04 9.94
C GLU A 112 17.14 -8.51 10.07
N LYS A 113 17.48 -7.81 8.98
CA LYS A 113 17.55 -6.36 8.94
C LYS A 113 16.21 -5.71 9.26
N LEU A 114 15.10 -6.24 8.71
CA LEU A 114 13.76 -5.74 8.99
C LEU A 114 13.34 -5.98 10.45
N LYS A 115 13.75 -7.11 11.05
CA LYS A 115 13.49 -7.43 12.45
C LYS A 115 14.26 -6.52 13.42
N ASN A 116 15.50 -6.18 13.06
CA ASN A 116 16.41 -5.34 13.87
C ASN A 116 16.37 -3.86 13.42
N ARG A 117 15.28 -3.41 12.78
CA ARG A 117 15.13 -2.03 12.34
C ARG A 117 15.25 -1.06 13.51
N LYS A 118 16.04 0.01 13.34
CA LYS A 118 16.22 1.07 14.33
C LYS A 118 14.94 1.89 14.56
N TYR A 119 14.11 2.02 13.52
CA TYR A 119 12.91 2.82 13.52
C TYR A 119 11.66 1.95 13.67
N PRO A 120 10.56 2.47 14.24
CA PRO A 120 9.34 1.69 14.46
C PRO A 120 8.69 1.20 13.17
N SER A 121 8.90 1.91 12.04
CA SER A 121 8.39 1.50 10.74
C SER A 121 9.24 2.06 9.60
N VAL A 122 8.93 1.67 8.35
CA VAL A 122 9.66 2.15 7.16
C VAL A 122 9.44 3.65 6.92
N ALA A 123 8.26 4.17 7.20
CA ALA A 123 7.98 5.60 7.03
C ALA A 123 8.86 6.46 7.95
N TYR A 124 9.10 6.03 9.18
CA TYR A 124 10.03 6.72 10.09
C TYR A 124 11.48 6.62 9.62
N GLU A 125 11.89 5.46 9.07
CA GLU A 125 13.23 5.29 8.49
C GLU A 125 13.44 6.23 7.29
N VAL A 126 12.49 6.25 6.35
CA VAL A 126 12.50 7.15 5.19
C VAL A 126 12.48 8.61 5.64
N GLY A 127 11.64 8.94 6.62
CA GLY A 127 11.54 10.29 7.16
C GLY A 127 12.84 10.80 7.77
N ALA A 128 13.52 9.96 8.56
CA ALA A 128 14.82 10.31 9.15
C ALA A 128 15.88 10.55 8.06
N GLN A 129 15.93 9.69 7.04
CA GLN A 129 16.87 9.83 5.91
C GLN A 129 16.58 11.11 5.08
N ILE A 130 15.30 11.44 4.83
CA ILE A 130 14.93 12.68 4.14
C ILE A 130 15.37 13.89 4.96
N SER A 131 15.07 13.91 6.26
CA SER A 131 15.44 15.03 7.14
C SER A 131 16.96 15.22 7.19
N GLU A 132 17.73 14.13 7.27
CA GLU A 132 19.19 14.18 7.28
C GLU A 132 19.79 14.72 5.97
N LEU A 133 19.24 14.30 4.82
CA LEU A 133 19.77 14.64 3.50
C LEU A 133 19.30 16.01 2.96
N THR A 134 18.13 16.49 3.41
CA THR A 134 17.54 17.73 2.89
C THR A 134 17.49 18.87 3.90
N GLY A 135 17.67 18.57 5.19
CA GLY A 135 17.45 19.52 6.28
C GLY A 135 15.97 19.92 6.50
N GLN A 136 15.04 19.33 5.73
CA GLN A 136 13.61 19.64 5.83
C GLN A 136 12.96 18.93 7.02
N GLU A 137 11.97 19.57 7.64
CA GLU A 137 11.17 18.95 8.68
C GLU A 137 10.23 17.90 8.07
N VAL A 138 10.24 16.69 8.64
CA VAL A 138 9.41 15.57 8.18
C VAL A 138 8.40 15.20 9.26
N ARG A 139 7.16 14.99 8.86
CA ARG A 139 6.08 14.47 9.70
C ARG A 139 5.60 13.14 9.18
N VAL A 140 5.46 12.16 10.07
CA VAL A 140 5.03 10.80 9.74
C VAL A 140 3.67 10.52 10.37
N THR A 141 2.76 10.01 9.56
CA THR A 141 1.44 9.52 10.00
C THR A 141 1.33 8.05 9.66
N VAL A 142 1.00 7.22 10.66
CA VAL A 142 0.79 5.78 10.51
C VAL A 142 -0.65 5.47 10.95
N PRO A 143 -1.63 5.44 10.04
CA PRO A 143 -3.03 5.15 10.38
C PRO A 143 -3.21 3.74 10.94
N GLY A 144 -2.34 2.81 10.57
CA GLY A 144 -2.35 1.44 11.07
C GLY A 144 -3.71 0.75 10.86
N HIS A 145 -4.22 0.10 11.89
CA HIS A 145 -5.47 -0.68 11.83
C HIS A 145 -6.73 0.15 11.57
N MET A 146 -6.69 1.49 11.65
CA MET A 146 -7.83 2.33 11.21
C MET A 146 -8.20 2.06 9.76
N GLN A 147 -7.23 1.67 8.91
CA GLN A 147 -7.46 1.30 7.52
C GLN A 147 -8.30 0.02 7.35
N ARG A 148 -8.41 -0.80 8.41
CA ARG A 148 -9.22 -2.04 8.45
C ARG A 148 -10.56 -1.85 9.15
N GLY A 149 -10.80 -0.67 9.70
CA GLY A 149 -12.01 -0.33 10.46
C GLY A 149 -13.01 0.47 9.63
N GLY A 150 -14.06 0.91 10.32
CA GLY A 150 -15.08 1.77 9.74
C GLY A 150 -16.17 1.03 8.96
N THR A 151 -16.99 1.81 8.26
CA THR A 151 -18.12 1.32 7.48
C THR A 151 -17.66 0.89 6.10
N PRO A 152 -17.96 -0.35 5.65
CA PRO A 152 -17.63 -0.80 4.31
C PRO A 152 -18.32 0.06 3.23
N THR A 153 -17.62 0.28 2.13
CA THR A 153 -18.18 0.96 0.96
C THR A 153 -19.32 0.15 0.36
N PRO A 154 -20.28 0.79 -0.35
CA PRO A 154 -21.33 0.07 -1.09
C PRO A 154 -20.78 -0.99 -2.04
N PHE A 155 -19.64 -0.71 -2.68
CA PHE A 155 -18.96 -1.65 -3.57
C PHE A 155 -18.59 -2.95 -2.84
N ASP A 156 -17.89 -2.85 -1.70
CA ASP A 156 -17.47 -4.02 -0.93
C ASP A 156 -18.65 -4.81 -0.37
N ARG A 157 -19.75 -4.14 0.00
CA ARG A 157 -20.97 -4.81 0.46
C ARG A 157 -21.62 -5.65 -0.65
N ILE A 158 -21.72 -5.10 -1.85
CA ILE A 158 -22.27 -5.81 -3.03
C ILE A 158 -21.34 -6.96 -3.40
N LEU A 159 -20.05 -6.71 -3.47
CA LEU A 159 -19.04 -7.72 -3.82
C LEU A 159 -19.06 -8.90 -2.83
N SER A 160 -19.03 -8.62 -1.51
CA SER A 160 -19.06 -9.67 -0.49
C SER A 160 -20.36 -10.51 -0.55
N THR A 161 -21.50 -9.86 -0.82
CA THR A 161 -22.78 -10.56 -0.98
C THR A 161 -22.74 -11.52 -2.18
N ARG A 162 -22.23 -11.05 -3.33
CA ARG A 162 -22.10 -11.88 -4.54
C ARG A 162 -21.12 -13.05 -4.34
N ILE A 163 -19.96 -12.77 -3.73
CA ILE A 163 -18.95 -13.80 -3.40
C ILE A 163 -19.52 -14.83 -2.43
N GLY A 164 -20.25 -14.39 -1.40
CA GLY A 164 -20.91 -15.29 -0.44
C GLY A 164 -21.97 -16.19 -1.09
N ALA A 165 -22.77 -15.64 -1.99
CA ALA A 165 -23.75 -16.42 -2.76
C ALA A 165 -23.07 -17.50 -3.62
N LYS A 166 -21.97 -17.17 -4.32
CA LYS A 166 -21.19 -18.14 -5.11
C LYS A 166 -20.54 -19.22 -4.21
N ALA A 167 -20.02 -18.83 -3.05
CA ALA A 167 -19.46 -19.80 -2.09
C ALA A 167 -20.51 -20.82 -1.64
N MET A 168 -21.75 -20.37 -1.36
CA MET A 168 -22.86 -21.27 -1.02
C MET A 168 -23.28 -22.17 -2.19
N GLN A 169 -23.19 -21.68 -3.44
CA GLN A 169 -23.42 -22.51 -4.60
C GLN A 169 -22.38 -23.64 -4.70
N LEU A 170 -21.08 -23.31 -4.59
CA LEU A 170 -20.00 -24.30 -4.58
C LEU A 170 -20.18 -25.36 -3.47
N TYR A 171 -20.61 -24.92 -2.29
CA TYR A 171 -20.90 -25.83 -1.18
C TYR A 171 -22.04 -26.81 -1.52
N LYS A 172 -23.14 -26.33 -2.09
CA LYS A 172 -24.29 -27.17 -2.51
C LYS A 172 -23.88 -28.18 -3.58
N ASP A 173 -23.04 -27.73 -4.53
CA ASP A 173 -22.55 -28.55 -5.63
C ASP A 173 -21.39 -29.50 -5.21
N LYS A 174 -20.98 -29.44 -3.93
CA LYS A 174 -19.86 -30.22 -3.35
C LYS A 174 -18.52 -29.94 -4.04
N GLU A 175 -18.34 -28.76 -4.61
CA GLU A 175 -17.10 -28.29 -5.22
C GLU A 175 -16.15 -27.71 -4.15
N PHE A 176 -15.49 -28.58 -3.40
CA PHE A 176 -14.54 -28.20 -2.34
C PHE A 176 -13.14 -27.93 -2.88
N GLY A 177 -12.28 -27.32 -2.03
CA GLY A 177 -10.90 -27.02 -2.39
C GLY A 177 -10.76 -25.88 -3.41
N ARG A 178 -11.76 -25.02 -3.51
CA ARG A 178 -11.81 -23.88 -4.44
C ARG A 178 -11.92 -22.55 -3.70
N MET A 179 -11.39 -21.51 -4.31
CA MET A 179 -11.55 -20.11 -3.89
C MET A 179 -12.53 -19.43 -4.85
N VAL A 180 -13.52 -18.73 -4.32
CA VAL A 180 -14.33 -17.84 -5.15
C VAL A 180 -13.47 -16.67 -5.63
N ALA A 181 -13.51 -16.40 -6.92
CA ALA A 181 -12.70 -15.38 -7.57
C ALA A 181 -13.55 -14.47 -8.45
N VAL A 182 -13.09 -13.27 -8.64
CA VAL A 182 -13.62 -12.32 -9.62
C VAL A 182 -12.62 -12.25 -10.77
N LEU A 183 -13.08 -12.54 -11.98
CA LEU A 183 -12.29 -12.43 -13.20
C LEU A 183 -13.06 -11.56 -14.20
N GLY A 184 -12.58 -10.34 -14.43
CA GLY A 184 -13.35 -9.31 -15.11
C GLY A 184 -14.64 -8.98 -14.35
N ASP A 185 -15.79 -9.16 -14.98
CA ASP A 185 -17.10 -8.91 -14.37
C ASP A 185 -17.76 -10.17 -13.79
N GLU A 186 -17.13 -11.34 -13.97
CA GLU A 186 -17.69 -12.63 -13.57
C GLU A 186 -17.21 -13.05 -12.19
N ILE A 187 -18.13 -13.63 -11.40
CA ILE A 187 -17.80 -14.32 -10.16
C ILE A 187 -17.72 -15.81 -10.45
N THR A 188 -16.52 -16.33 -10.39
CA THR A 188 -16.19 -17.72 -10.67
C THR A 188 -15.48 -18.38 -9.48
N SER A 189 -14.80 -19.49 -9.70
CA SER A 189 -13.96 -20.13 -8.70
C SER A 189 -12.72 -20.73 -9.33
N ILE A 190 -11.63 -20.76 -8.59
CA ILE A 190 -10.37 -21.39 -9.00
C ILE A 190 -9.91 -22.38 -7.93
N PRO A 191 -9.15 -23.42 -8.28
CA PRO A 191 -8.57 -24.35 -7.32
C PRO A 191 -7.66 -23.63 -6.33
N LEU A 192 -7.74 -23.96 -5.03
CA LEU A 192 -6.84 -23.39 -4.01
C LEU A 192 -5.36 -23.70 -4.29
N SER A 193 -5.06 -24.82 -4.95
CA SER A 193 -3.70 -25.16 -5.37
C SER A 193 -3.06 -24.15 -6.31
N GLU A 194 -3.86 -23.41 -7.07
CA GLU A 194 -3.37 -22.37 -7.98
C GLU A 194 -3.01 -21.06 -7.26
N THR A 195 -3.54 -20.85 -6.06
CA THR A 195 -3.31 -19.64 -5.26
C THR A 195 -2.20 -19.80 -4.24
N ALA A 196 -1.96 -21.06 -3.81
CA ALA A 196 -1.03 -21.36 -2.73
C ALA A 196 0.40 -20.90 -3.05
N GLY A 197 1.00 -20.14 -2.14
CA GLY A 197 2.37 -19.64 -2.28
C GLY A 197 2.57 -18.52 -3.31
N ARG A 198 1.50 -18.01 -3.92
CA ARG A 198 1.54 -16.94 -4.92
C ARG A 198 0.97 -15.65 -4.35
N LEU A 199 1.51 -14.51 -4.78
CA LEU A 199 1.02 -13.18 -4.43
C LEU A 199 0.67 -12.41 -5.71
N LYS A 200 -0.38 -11.61 -5.64
CA LYS A 200 -0.75 -10.65 -6.68
C LYS A 200 0.05 -9.37 -6.44
N THR A 201 1.21 -9.28 -7.07
CA THR A 201 2.10 -8.10 -6.97
C THR A 201 1.75 -7.05 -8.01
N VAL A 202 2.13 -5.80 -7.76
CA VAL A 202 2.09 -4.73 -8.76
C VAL A 202 3.13 -5.04 -9.84
N ASP A 203 2.76 -4.91 -11.11
CA ASP A 203 3.72 -5.00 -12.22
C ASP A 203 4.51 -3.69 -12.31
N PRO A 204 5.83 -3.71 -12.17
CA PRO A 204 6.65 -2.50 -12.21
C PRO A 204 6.91 -1.95 -13.63
N LYS A 205 6.31 -2.56 -14.67
CA LYS A 205 6.49 -2.13 -16.06
C LYS A 205 5.59 -1.01 -16.47
#